data_d19344ebf20eef3a31a5046e6a1bb96f
#
_entry.id   d19344ebf20eef3a31a5046e6a1bb96f
#
_cell.length_a   1.000
_cell.length_b   1.000
_cell.length_c   1.000
_cell.angle_alpha   90.00
_cell.angle_beta   90.00
_cell.angle_gamma   90.00
#
_symmetry.space_group_name_H-M   'P 1'
#
loop_
_entity.id
_entity.type
_entity.pdbx_description
1 polymer ?
#
loop_
_entity_poly.entity_id
_entity_poly.type
_entity_poly.pdbx_seq_one_letter_code
_entity_poly.pdbx_strand_id
1 'polypeptide(L)'
;MTWEAMLKFTPLPQKNIHRIAGEIDPPQASQAYAQEIQKVLGEDRPSFDWVLLGMGADGHTASLFPGQTLLPEPLGICAVAERPDQKRITLTLDTINRAKRISFLVTGAAKADRVHDILEKTGASKKLPAAEVCGANVEWLLDREAAARLRQ
;
A
#
# COMPACT_ATOMS: atom_id res chain seq x y z
N MET A 1 -3.25 -16.40 -1.98
CA MET A 1 -3.61 -16.04 -0.57
C MET A 1 -4.98 -15.35 -0.51
N THR A 2 -5.19 -14.13 -1.04
CA THR A 2 -6.49 -13.41 -0.97
C THR A 2 -7.65 -14.21 -1.58
N TRP A 3 -7.42 -14.90 -2.70
CA TRP A 3 -8.41 -15.79 -3.30
C TRP A 3 -8.90 -16.86 -2.31
N GLU A 4 -7.99 -17.60 -1.69
CA GLU A 4 -8.32 -18.69 -0.77
C GLU A 4 -8.94 -18.20 0.53
N ALA A 5 -8.50 -17.04 1.02
CA ALA A 5 -8.96 -16.50 2.30
C ALA A 5 -10.32 -15.78 2.20
N MET A 6 -10.66 -15.21 1.04
CA MET A 6 -11.82 -14.33 0.93
C MET A 6 -12.55 -14.45 -0.42
N LEU A 7 -11.88 -14.23 -1.54
CA LEU A 7 -12.58 -13.97 -2.82
C LEU A 7 -13.41 -15.15 -3.29
N LYS A 8 -12.95 -16.39 -3.10
CA LYS A 8 -13.70 -17.60 -3.49
C LYS A 8 -15.05 -17.78 -2.78
N PHE A 9 -15.25 -17.06 -1.65
CA PHE A 9 -16.50 -17.11 -0.90
C PHE A 9 -17.45 -15.95 -1.23
N THR A 10 -17.05 -15.07 -2.14
CA THR A 10 -17.85 -13.92 -2.55
C THR A 10 -18.50 -14.17 -3.92
N PRO A 11 -19.68 -13.58 -4.20
CA PRO A 11 -20.31 -13.65 -5.51
C PRO A 11 -19.65 -12.71 -6.53
N LEU A 12 -18.41 -12.27 -6.30
CA LEU A 12 -17.69 -11.35 -7.17
C LEU A 12 -17.32 -12.04 -8.49
N PRO A 13 -17.76 -11.54 -9.66
CA PRO A 13 -17.37 -12.10 -10.93
C PRO A 13 -15.86 -12.04 -11.14
N GLN A 14 -15.26 -13.11 -11.63
CA GLN A 14 -13.80 -13.20 -11.80
C GLN A 14 -13.23 -12.09 -12.70
N LYS A 15 -13.98 -11.61 -13.68
CA LYS A 15 -13.61 -10.47 -14.54
C LYS A 15 -13.43 -9.15 -13.80
N ASN A 16 -13.91 -9.04 -12.56
CA ASN A 16 -13.76 -7.88 -11.69
C ASN A 16 -12.62 -8.05 -10.68
N ILE A 17 -11.79 -9.08 -10.84
CA ILE A 17 -10.63 -9.35 -9.97
C ILE A 17 -9.37 -9.09 -10.79
N HIS A 18 -8.74 -7.95 -10.54
CA HIS A 18 -7.57 -7.47 -11.25
C HIS A 18 -6.33 -7.66 -10.37
N ARG A 19 -5.51 -8.68 -10.66
CA ARG A 19 -4.32 -8.98 -9.88
C ARG A 19 -3.04 -8.56 -10.60
N ILE A 20 -2.02 -8.28 -9.84
CA ILE A 20 -0.66 -8.13 -10.37
C ILE A 20 -0.16 -9.51 -10.82
N ALA A 21 0.37 -9.62 -12.03
CA ALA A 21 1.00 -10.82 -12.56
C ALA A 21 2.44 -10.94 -12.04
N GLY A 22 2.59 -11.31 -10.77
CA GLY A 22 3.90 -11.40 -10.11
C GLY A 22 4.80 -12.55 -10.60
N GLU A 23 4.32 -13.37 -11.50
CA GLU A 23 5.03 -14.49 -12.13
C GLU A 23 5.84 -14.10 -13.39
N ILE A 24 5.65 -12.89 -13.91
CA ILE A 24 6.40 -12.37 -15.07
C ILE A 24 7.44 -11.34 -14.62
N ASP A 25 8.25 -10.86 -15.58
CA ASP A 25 9.27 -9.84 -15.33
C ASP A 25 8.69 -8.60 -14.62
N PRO A 26 9.26 -8.17 -13.47
CA PRO A 26 8.67 -7.11 -12.64
C PRO A 26 8.42 -5.78 -13.34
N PRO A 27 9.31 -5.23 -14.18
CA PRO A 27 9.02 -4.05 -15.00
C PRO A 27 7.80 -4.24 -15.92
N GLN A 28 7.72 -5.38 -16.61
CA GLN A 28 6.59 -5.70 -17.49
C GLN A 28 5.28 -5.83 -16.71
N ALA A 29 5.32 -6.53 -15.56
CA ALA A 29 4.16 -6.68 -14.69
C ALA A 29 3.67 -5.35 -14.11
N SER A 30 4.59 -4.47 -13.73
CA SER A 30 4.29 -3.11 -13.24
C SER A 30 3.59 -2.28 -14.32
N GLN A 31 4.11 -2.30 -15.54
CA GLN A 31 3.53 -1.59 -16.68
C GLN A 31 2.14 -2.14 -17.06
N ALA A 32 2.02 -3.47 -17.16
CA ALA A 32 0.77 -4.12 -17.50
C ALA A 32 -0.32 -3.82 -16.46
N TYR A 33 0.03 -3.85 -15.17
CA TYR A 33 -0.92 -3.54 -14.12
C TYR A 33 -1.33 -2.07 -14.09
N ALA A 34 -0.41 -1.15 -14.37
CA ALA A 34 -0.73 0.27 -14.52
C ALA A 34 -1.72 0.51 -15.69
N GLN A 35 -1.52 -0.15 -16.83
CA GLN A 35 -2.44 -0.08 -17.97
C GLN A 35 -3.82 -0.67 -17.63
N GLU A 36 -3.86 -1.78 -16.89
CA GLU A 36 -5.11 -2.39 -16.46
C GLU A 36 -5.89 -1.44 -15.53
N ILE A 37 -5.21 -0.78 -14.58
CA ILE A 37 -5.82 0.23 -13.70
C ILE A 37 -6.41 1.38 -14.53
N GLN A 38 -5.67 1.92 -15.50
CA GLN A 38 -6.15 2.99 -16.38
C GLN A 38 -7.38 2.56 -17.19
N LYS A 39 -7.34 1.36 -17.75
CA LYS A 39 -8.45 0.80 -18.51
C LYS A 39 -9.73 0.63 -17.68
N VAL A 40 -9.60 0.18 -16.44
CA VAL A 40 -10.74 -0.07 -15.55
C VAL A 40 -11.29 1.23 -14.97
N LEU A 41 -10.43 2.15 -14.56
CA LEU A 41 -10.84 3.40 -13.91
C LEU A 41 -11.04 4.57 -14.90
N GLY A 42 -10.61 4.40 -16.17
CA GLY A 42 -10.91 5.34 -17.25
C GLY A 42 -10.22 6.71 -17.15
N GLU A 43 -9.13 6.84 -16.41
CA GLU A 43 -8.45 8.10 -16.13
C GLU A 43 -6.95 8.01 -16.32
N ASP A 44 -6.30 9.09 -16.80
CA ASP A 44 -4.84 9.20 -16.85
C ASP A 44 -4.22 9.21 -15.44
N ARG A 45 -4.95 9.76 -14.47
CA ARG A 45 -4.60 9.77 -13.04
C ARG A 45 -5.67 9.07 -12.22
N PRO A 46 -5.69 7.73 -12.23
CA PRO A 46 -6.77 6.96 -11.62
C PRO A 46 -6.86 7.18 -10.11
N SER A 47 -8.09 7.17 -9.61
CA SER A 47 -8.40 7.27 -8.18
C SER A 47 -9.20 6.05 -7.76
N PHE A 48 -8.72 5.33 -6.77
CA PHE A 48 -9.45 4.23 -6.15
C PHE A 48 -10.51 4.78 -5.19
N ASP A 49 -11.66 4.10 -5.12
CA ASP A 49 -12.67 4.43 -4.10
C ASP A 49 -12.16 4.08 -2.70
N TRP A 50 -11.44 2.97 -2.58
CA TRP A 50 -10.89 2.51 -1.31
C TRP A 50 -9.58 1.74 -1.49
N VAL A 51 -8.58 2.06 -0.69
CA VAL A 51 -7.31 1.33 -0.59
C VAL A 51 -7.16 0.80 0.84
N LEU A 52 -6.98 -0.51 0.96
CA LEU A 52 -6.68 -1.17 2.23
C LEU A 52 -5.18 -1.44 2.31
N LEU A 53 -4.53 -0.93 3.35
CA LEU A 53 -3.09 -1.04 3.57
C LEU A 53 -2.79 -1.78 4.89
N GLY A 54 -1.67 -2.46 4.91
CA GLY A 54 -1.00 -2.87 6.13
C GLY A 54 0.24 -2.00 6.39
N MET A 55 0.90 -2.22 7.53
CA MET A 55 2.17 -1.58 7.85
C MET A 55 3.18 -2.60 8.38
N GLY A 56 4.42 -2.50 7.94
CA GLY A 56 5.55 -3.26 8.47
C GLY A 56 6.03 -2.72 9.83
N ALA A 57 6.81 -3.52 10.58
CA ALA A 57 7.45 -3.07 11.82
C ALA A 57 8.52 -1.98 11.58
N ASP A 58 9.00 -1.85 10.36
CA ASP A 58 9.92 -0.81 9.89
C ASP A 58 9.20 0.45 9.37
N GLY A 59 7.87 0.45 9.35
CA GLY A 59 7.03 1.56 8.86
C GLY A 59 6.80 1.57 7.34
N HIS A 60 7.15 0.48 6.62
CA HIS A 60 6.77 0.35 5.21
C HIS A 60 5.27 0.13 5.07
N THR A 61 4.72 0.53 3.94
CA THR A 61 3.38 0.17 3.50
C THR A 61 3.38 -0.20 2.01
N ALA A 62 2.45 -1.04 1.57
CA ALA A 62 2.50 -1.68 0.25
C ALA A 62 3.91 -2.31 0.03
N SER A 63 4.65 -1.90 -1.00
CA SER A 63 6.09 -2.18 -1.10
C SER A 63 6.92 -0.90 -1.19
N LEU A 64 6.49 0.12 -0.46
CA LEU A 64 7.22 1.37 -0.24
C LEU A 64 8.03 1.23 1.05
N PHE A 65 9.35 1.10 0.95
CA PHE A 65 10.23 0.84 2.08
C PHE A 65 11.04 2.08 2.47
N PRO A 66 11.37 2.27 3.76
CA PRO A 66 12.20 3.38 4.20
C PRO A 66 13.54 3.43 3.46
N GLY A 67 13.90 4.60 2.90
CA GLY A 67 15.19 4.82 2.23
C GLY A 67 15.37 4.12 0.89
N GLN A 68 14.32 3.57 0.32
CA GLN A 68 14.39 2.87 -0.97
C GLN A 68 13.98 3.76 -2.15
N THR A 69 14.72 3.66 -3.25
CA THR A 69 14.34 4.24 -4.55
C THR A 69 13.41 3.27 -5.29
N LEU A 70 12.39 3.80 -5.93
CA LEU A 70 11.48 3.06 -6.81
C LEU A 70 11.84 3.27 -8.28
N LEU A 71 11.55 2.28 -9.12
CA LEU A 71 11.78 2.32 -10.56
C LEU A 71 10.47 2.08 -11.33
N PRO A 72 10.27 2.70 -12.53
CA PRO A 72 11.14 3.71 -13.16
C PRO A 72 10.98 5.10 -12.55
N GLU A 73 11.89 6.00 -12.86
CA GLU A 73 11.73 7.43 -12.62
C GLU A 73 11.51 8.17 -13.95
N PRO A 74 10.52 9.08 -14.07
CA PRO A 74 9.55 9.47 -13.05
C PRO A 74 8.52 8.36 -12.74
N LEU A 75 8.03 8.35 -11.50
CA LEU A 75 7.08 7.34 -11.03
C LEU A 75 5.70 7.51 -11.67
N GLY A 76 5.16 6.42 -12.21
CA GLY A 76 3.79 6.32 -12.72
C GLY A 76 2.78 5.86 -11.67
N ILE A 77 1.77 5.11 -12.12
CA ILE A 77 0.73 4.50 -11.26
C ILE A 77 1.32 3.39 -10.39
N CYS A 78 2.16 2.55 -11.00
CA CYS A 78 2.88 1.45 -10.37
C CYS A 78 4.38 1.64 -10.50
N ALA A 79 5.13 0.99 -9.62
CA ALA A 79 6.58 0.97 -9.63
C ALA A 79 7.12 -0.40 -9.20
N VAL A 80 8.41 -0.62 -9.46
CA VAL A 80 9.15 -1.78 -8.95
C VAL A 80 9.98 -1.33 -7.76
N ALA A 81 9.79 -1.99 -6.63
CA ALA A 81 10.60 -1.85 -5.44
C ALA A 81 11.67 -2.95 -5.43
N GLU A 82 12.93 -2.57 -5.45
CA GLU A 82 14.06 -3.50 -5.42
C GLU A 82 14.49 -3.79 -4.00
N ARG A 83 14.41 -5.04 -3.59
CA ARG A 83 14.95 -5.53 -2.32
C ARG A 83 16.08 -6.51 -2.56
N PRO A 84 16.98 -6.71 -1.60
CA PRO A 84 18.08 -7.65 -1.74
C PRO A 84 17.63 -9.09 -2.05
N ASP A 85 16.46 -9.47 -1.54
CA ASP A 85 15.89 -10.82 -1.65
C ASP A 85 14.96 -10.99 -2.87
N GLN A 86 14.30 -9.91 -3.30
CA GLN A 86 13.32 -9.97 -4.39
C GLN A 86 12.91 -8.60 -4.91
N LYS A 87 12.42 -8.56 -6.14
CA LYS A 87 11.71 -7.40 -6.67
C LYS A 87 10.22 -7.50 -6.37
N ARG A 88 9.58 -6.38 -6.04
CA ARG A 88 8.15 -6.30 -5.77
C ARG A 88 7.51 -5.21 -6.60
N ILE A 89 6.26 -5.41 -6.98
CA ILE A 89 5.45 -4.40 -7.67
C ILE A 89 4.58 -3.71 -6.63
N THR A 90 4.49 -2.40 -6.72
CA THR A 90 3.73 -1.57 -5.79
C THR A 90 2.94 -0.50 -6.53
N LEU A 91 1.81 -0.06 -5.95
CA LEU A 91 1.26 1.25 -6.26
C LEU A 91 2.23 2.32 -5.75
N THR A 92 2.34 3.42 -6.47
CA THR A 92 3.13 4.57 -6.00
C THR A 92 2.39 5.32 -4.89
N LEU A 93 3.12 6.09 -4.10
CA LEU A 93 2.54 6.91 -3.05
C LEU A 93 1.53 7.94 -3.61
N ASP A 94 1.84 8.54 -4.76
CA ASP A 94 0.94 9.45 -5.45
C ASP A 94 -0.38 8.76 -5.83
N THR A 95 -0.32 7.53 -6.34
CA THR A 95 -1.53 6.74 -6.67
C THR A 95 -2.34 6.38 -5.42
N ILE A 96 -1.67 5.97 -4.35
CA ILE A 96 -2.33 5.65 -3.07
C ILE A 96 -3.02 6.91 -2.52
N ASN A 97 -2.32 8.05 -2.49
CA ASN A 97 -2.83 9.30 -1.89
C ASN A 97 -4.00 9.92 -2.66
N ARG A 98 -4.23 9.52 -3.92
CA ARG A 98 -5.43 9.92 -4.67
C ARG A 98 -6.68 9.14 -4.33
N ALA A 99 -6.58 8.06 -3.56
CA ALA A 99 -7.76 7.28 -3.18
C ALA A 99 -8.74 8.12 -2.35
N LYS A 100 -10.04 7.89 -2.56
CA LYS A 100 -11.10 8.58 -1.82
C LYS A 100 -11.11 8.19 -0.33
N ARG A 101 -10.72 6.94 -0.04
CA ARG A 101 -10.58 6.41 1.32
C ARG A 101 -9.36 5.50 1.40
N ILE A 102 -8.59 5.62 2.47
CA ILE A 102 -7.45 4.77 2.77
C ILE A 102 -7.62 4.23 4.20
N SER A 103 -7.58 2.92 4.36
CA SER A 103 -7.65 2.28 5.67
C SER A 103 -6.38 1.48 5.93
N PHE A 104 -5.68 1.82 7.01
CA PHE A 104 -4.62 0.97 7.53
C PHE A 104 -5.22 -0.09 8.47
N LEU A 105 -4.92 -1.35 8.23
CA LEU A 105 -5.19 -2.45 9.15
C LEU A 105 -3.87 -2.91 9.75
N VAL A 106 -3.64 -2.59 11.01
CA VAL A 106 -2.36 -2.83 11.69
C VAL A 106 -2.56 -3.52 13.02
N THR A 107 -1.94 -4.68 13.19
CA THR A 107 -2.10 -5.52 14.37
C THR A 107 -0.75 -5.94 14.96
N GLY A 108 -0.74 -6.15 16.27
CA GLY A 108 0.38 -6.72 17.01
C GLY A 108 1.38 -5.71 17.60
N ALA A 109 1.94 -6.06 18.74
CA ALA A 109 2.84 -5.23 19.54
C ALA A 109 4.10 -4.73 18.80
N ALA A 110 4.61 -5.52 17.83
CA ALA A 110 5.77 -5.15 17.03
C ALA A 110 5.56 -3.88 16.17
N LYS A 111 4.32 -3.41 16.05
CA LYS A 111 3.97 -2.21 15.29
C LYS A 111 3.79 -0.98 16.18
N ALA A 112 3.64 -1.16 17.49
CA ALA A 112 3.24 -0.11 18.43
C ALA A 112 4.14 1.14 18.37
N ASP A 113 5.47 0.97 18.24
CA ASP A 113 6.39 2.08 18.13
C ASP A 113 6.16 2.92 16.87
N ARG A 114 5.96 2.27 15.72
CA ARG A 114 5.75 2.95 14.45
C ARG A 114 4.36 3.59 14.36
N VAL A 115 3.35 2.93 14.93
CA VAL A 115 2.00 3.51 15.07
C VAL A 115 2.09 4.79 15.90
N HIS A 116 2.75 4.75 17.07
CA HIS A 116 2.99 5.94 17.90
C HIS A 116 3.74 7.04 17.14
N ASP A 117 4.86 6.71 16.50
CA ASP A 117 5.67 7.68 15.76
C ASP A 117 4.86 8.41 14.69
N ILE A 118 4.01 7.68 13.96
CA ILE A 118 3.22 8.21 12.86
C ILE A 118 2.05 9.05 13.36
N LEU A 119 1.25 8.52 14.27
CA LEU A 119 0.01 9.17 14.71
C LEU A 119 0.28 10.36 15.63
N GLU A 120 1.30 10.28 16.46
CA GLU A 120 1.76 11.39 17.32
C GLU A 120 2.73 12.34 16.59
N LYS A 121 3.00 12.10 15.30
CA LYS A 121 3.87 12.94 14.44
C LYS A 121 5.23 13.22 15.03
N THR A 122 5.86 12.20 15.63
CA THR A 122 7.21 12.34 16.17
C THR A 122 8.23 12.60 15.05
N GLY A 123 9.41 13.14 15.41
CA GLY A 123 10.47 13.37 14.42
C GLY A 123 10.93 12.09 13.70
N ALA A 124 10.75 10.92 14.32
CA ALA A 124 11.08 9.62 13.74
C ALA A 124 10.16 9.21 12.59
N SER A 125 8.94 9.76 12.52
CA SER A 125 7.99 9.44 11.45
C SER A 125 8.37 9.99 10.06
N LYS A 126 9.20 11.03 9.98
CA LYS A 126 9.51 11.79 8.75
C LYS A 126 10.10 10.97 7.59
N LYS A 127 10.57 9.75 7.85
CA LYS A 127 11.18 8.86 6.85
C LYS A 127 10.40 7.55 6.67
N LEU A 128 9.20 7.48 7.23
CA LEU A 128 8.39 6.27 7.17
C LEU A 128 7.37 6.38 6.04
N PRO A 129 7.38 5.48 5.05
CA PRO A 129 6.43 5.53 3.94
C PRO A 129 4.96 5.53 4.39
N ALA A 130 4.62 4.80 5.45
CA ALA A 130 3.27 4.83 6.00
C ALA A 130 2.86 6.21 6.56
N ALA A 131 3.82 7.04 6.99
CA ALA A 131 3.57 8.42 7.45
C ALA A 131 3.37 9.41 6.28
N GLU A 132 3.81 9.06 5.07
CA GLU A 132 3.65 9.87 3.86
C GLU A 132 2.29 9.66 3.19
N VAL A 133 1.51 8.68 3.67
CA VAL A 133 0.14 8.47 3.22
C VAL A 133 -0.74 9.58 3.80
N CYS A 134 -1.22 10.45 2.91
CA CYS A 134 -1.94 11.70 3.27
C CYS A 134 -3.18 11.95 2.40
N GLY A 135 -3.84 10.89 1.93
CA GLY A 135 -5.07 10.99 1.15
C GLY A 135 -6.19 11.75 1.88
N ALA A 136 -7.27 12.06 1.16
CA ALA A 136 -8.37 12.88 1.67
C ALA A 136 -9.05 12.29 2.93
N ASN A 137 -9.10 10.97 3.06
CA ASN A 137 -9.70 10.28 4.18
C ASN A 137 -8.84 9.07 4.56
N VAL A 138 -7.99 9.23 5.57
CA VAL A 138 -7.10 8.18 6.08
C VAL A 138 -7.54 7.77 7.47
N GLU A 139 -7.80 6.48 7.67
CA GLU A 139 -8.17 5.90 8.95
C GLU A 139 -7.22 4.77 9.35
N TRP A 140 -7.09 4.53 10.64
CA TRP A 140 -6.25 3.47 11.21
C TRP A 140 -7.10 2.53 12.05
N LEU A 141 -7.19 1.29 11.63
CA LEU A 141 -7.83 0.18 12.33
C LEU A 141 -6.74 -0.59 13.07
N LEU A 142 -6.71 -0.43 14.38
CA LEU A 142 -5.65 -0.95 15.24
C LEU A 142 -6.23 -1.96 16.24
N ASP A 143 -5.51 -3.03 16.49
CA ASP A 143 -5.76 -3.83 17.69
C ASP A 143 -5.16 -3.13 18.94
N ARG A 144 -5.49 -3.67 20.12
CA ARG A 144 -5.01 -3.13 21.38
C ARG A 144 -3.48 -3.12 21.50
N GLU A 145 -2.83 -4.12 20.93
CA GLU A 145 -1.39 -4.27 21.01
C GLU A 145 -0.67 -3.25 20.11
N ALA A 146 -1.14 -3.03 18.88
CA ALA A 146 -0.61 -2.02 18.00
C ALA A 146 -0.84 -0.60 18.53
N ALA A 147 -1.94 -0.37 19.26
CA ALA A 147 -2.29 0.91 19.84
C ALA A 147 -1.68 1.15 21.25
N ALA A 148 -0.90 0.21 21.80
CA ALA A 148 -0.47 0.22 23.19
C ALA A 148 0.36 1.43 23.62
N ARG A 149 0.96 2.17 22.68
CA ARG A 149 1.78 3.38 22.96
C ARG A 149 1.08 4.69 22.61
N LEU A 150 -0.16 4.65 22.11
CA LEU A 150 -0.93 5.87 21.87
C LEU A 150 -1.40 6.47 23.21
N ARG A 151 -1.39 7.79 23.29
CA ARG A 151 -1.99 8.51 24.43
C ARG A 151 -3.51 8.31 24.38
N GLN A 152 -4.05 7.96 25.52
CA GLN A 152 -5.51 7.89 25.74
C GLN A 152 -6.09 9.28 25.94
#